data_ab61580d7e31f3623bb441182753be0f
#
_entry.id   ab61580d7e31f3623bb441182753be0f
#
_cell.length_a   1.000
_cell.length_b   1.000
_cell.length_c   1.000
_cell.angle_alpha   90.00
_cell.angle_beta   90.00
_cell.angle_gamma   90.00
#
_symmetry.space_group_name_H-M   'P 1'
#
loop_
_entity.id
_entity.type
_entity.pdbx_description
1 polymer ?
#
loop_
_entity_poly.entity_id
_entity_poly.type
_entity_poly.pdbx_seq_one_letter_code
_entity_poly.pdbx_strand_id
1 'polypeptide(L)'
;MKLGLLTAPFPETPLMDVARWTAENGFESLEIACWPRASGPTRRYAGTSHIDVATLSDTQARDIADEIEGLGLSISGLGFYPNPLHPDPQHRRSVIDHLKLVIAAAQRMGVPFVNTFMGGDGTLTLDQNWEEALRVWPDIVAVANDHGVRLTIENCPMIFSDDEWPAGHNIAWNPRIWRRILEQWGGTVGLNYDPSHLVWLMIDHARFVDEFGPHILHVQAKDLMIDRNGLYERGTLSGGIGWQVPRLPGLGEVDWRVFFSSLYRAGYDGDIIIEHEDRGFEGTVELVQRGFLIARDTLRPWIK
;
A
#
# COMPACT_ATOMS: atom_id res chain seq x y z
N MET A 1 -1.25 -3.38 18.41
CA MET A 1 -1.51 -3.41 16.95
C MET A 1 -3.00 -3.57 16.69
N LYS A 2 -3.56 -2.95 15.66
CA LYS A 2 -4.95 -3.15 15.20
C LYS A 2 -4.97 -3.91 13.88
N LEU A 3 -6.00 -4.72 13.66
CA LEU A 3 -6.20 -5.41 12.37
C LEU A 3 -7.23 -4.66 11.55
N GLY A 4 -6.86 -4.34 10.32
CA GLY A 4 -7.73 -3.61 9.39
C GLY A 4 -7.67 -4.18 7.98
N LEU A 5 -8.26 -3.46 7.05
CA LEU A 5 -8.26 -3.80 5.64
C LEU A 5 -8.14 -2.57 4.73
N LEU A 6 -7.54 -2.78 3.54
CA LEU A 6 -7.57 -1.82 2.43
C LEU A 6 -8.91 -1.92 1.70
N THR A 7 -9.57 -0.78 1.48
CA THR A 7 -10.91 -0.75 0.87
C THR A 7 -10.92 -0.91 -0.65
N ALA A 8 -9.77 -0.91 -1.31
CA ALA A 8 -9.65 -0.98 -2.78
C ALA A 8 -10.41 -2.15 -3.45
N PRO A 9 -10.54 -3.37 -2.85
CA PRO A 9 -11.28 -4.48 -3.44
C PRO A 9 -12.82 -4.33 -3.46
N PHE A 10 -13.35 -3.20 -2.98
CA PHE A 10 -14.79 -2.91 -2.96
C PHE A 10 -15.18 -1.73 -3.87
N PRO A 11 -14.83 -1.73 -5.18
CA PRO A 11 -14.95 -0.53 -6.03
C PRO A 11 -16.38 0.01 -6.17
N GLU A 12 -17.39 -0.86 -6.08
CA GLU A 12 -18.80 -0.52 -6.27
C GLU A 12 -19.58 -0.41 -4.93
N THR A 13 -18.93 -0.71 -3.79
CA THR A 13 -19.57 -0.67 -2.47
C THR A 13 -19.33 0.69 -1.83
N PRO A 14 -20.37 1.39 -1.35
CA PRO A 14 -20.18 2.66 -0.64
C PRO A 14 -19.27 2.52 0.58
N LEU A 15 -18.43 3.53 0.84
CA LEU A 15 -17.46 3.51 1.94
C LEU A 15 -18.08 3.12 3.28
N MET A 16 -19.24 3.68 3.62
CA MET A 16 -19.88 3.40 4.90
C MET A 16 -20.48 1.99 5.00
N ASP A 17 -20.81 1.37 3.88
CA ASP A 17 -21.20 -0.05 3.86
C ASP A 17 -19.99 -0.95 4.09
N VAL A 18 -18.85 -0.62 3.48
CA VAL A 18 -17.56 -1.28 3.76
C VAL A 18 -17.19 -1.11 5.24
N ALA A 19 -17.27 0.10 5.78
CA ALA A 19 -16.94 0.40 7.19
C ALA A 19 -17.82 -0.38 8.18
N ARG A 20 -19.15 -0.41 7.97
CA ARG A 20 -20.07 -1.19 8.80
C ARG A 20 -19.72 -2.68 8.76
N TRP A 21 -19.55 -3.23 7.58
CA TRP A 21 -19.17 -4.63 7.43
C TRP A 21 -17.83 -4.93 8.13
N THR A 22 -16.85 -4.03 8.01
CA THR A 22 -15.54 -4.14 8.65
C THR A 22 -15.67 -4.21 10.17
N ALA A 23 -16.42 -3.29 10.78
CA ALA A 23 -16.66 -3.27 12.23
C ALA A 23 -17.41 -4.52 12.72
N GLU A 24 -18.50 -4.91 12.04
CA GLU A 24 -19.30 -6.08 12.37
C GLU A 24 -18.51 -7.40 12.31
N ASN A 25 -17.44 -7.44 11.52
CA ASN A 25 -16.59 -8.61 11.37
C ASN A 25 -15.30 -8.56 12.21
N GLY A 26 -15.22 -7.66 13.20
CA GLY A 26 -14.18 -7.64 14.21
C GLY A 26 -12.83 -7.13 13.70
N PHE A 27 -12.83 -6.31 12.67
CA PHE A 27 -11.69 -5.45 12.30
C PHE A 27 -11.76 -4.14 13.08
N GLU A 28 -10.64 -3.41 13.12
CA GLU A 28 -10.46 -2.22 13.97
C GLU A 28 -9.96 -1.01 13.19
N SER A 29 -9.59 -1.19 11.89
CA SER A 29 -8.99 -0.14 11.10
C SER A 29 -9.27 -0.25 9.61
N LEU A 30 -9.19 0.88 8.90
CA LEU A 30 -9.33 0.97 7.45
C LEU A 30 -8.16 1.74 6.85
N GLU A 31 -7.60 1.23 5.75
CA GLU A 31 -6.90 2.02 4.76
C GLU A 31 -7.87 2.36 3.63
N ILE A 32 -8.10 3.65 3.38
CA ILE A 32 -9.14 4.09 2.44
C ILE A 32 -8.53 4.39 1.08
N ALA A 33 -9.04 3.73 0.04
CA ALA A 33 -8.65 3.96 -1.35
C ALA A 33 -9.14 5.31 -1.87
N CYS A 34 -8.22 6.16 -2.36
CA CYS A 34 -8.45 7.55 -2.76
C CYS A 34 -7.98 7.86 -4.19
N TRP A 35 -8.23 6.94 -5.16
CA TRP A 35 -7.94 7.24 -6.56
C TRP A 35 -8.89 8.32 -7.12
N PRO A 36 -8.51 9.02 -8.21
CA PRO A 36 -9.47 9.84 -8.94
C PRO A 36 -10.63 8.98 -9.44
N ARG A 37 -11.84 9.51 -9.44
CA ARG A 37 -12.97 8.81 -10.07
C ARG A 37 -12.69 8.61 -11.56
N ALA A 38 -12.56 7.36 -11.98
CA ALA A 38 -12.28 7.02 -13.35
C ALA A 38 -13.55 7.09 -14.20
N SER A 39 -13.41 7.59 -15.44
CA SER A 39 -14.50 7.63 -16.44
C SER A 39 -14.44 6.46 -17.44
N GLY A 40 -13.64 5.42 -17.18
CA GLY A 40 -13.41 4.29 -18.08
C GLY A 40 -12.82 3.07 -17.38
N PRO A 41 -12.44 2.02 -18.15
CA PRO A 41 -11.84 0.81 -17.58
C PRO A 41 -10.61 1.15 -16.76
N THR A 42 -10.56 0.67 -15.54
CA THR A 42 -9.42 0.81 -14.65
C THR A 42 -8.65 -0.50 -14.57
N ARG A 43 -7.35 -0.41 -14.31
CA ARG A 43 -6.58 -1.56 -13.89
C ARG A 43 -7.17 -2.06 -12.57
N ARG A 44 -7.21 -3.38 -12.38
CA ARG A 44 -7.69 -4.08 -11.18
C ARG A 44 -7.31 -3.31 -9.89
N TYR A 45 -8.32 -2.96 -9.08
CA TYR A 45 -8.24 -2.14 -7.86
C TYR A 45 -7.67 -0.73 -8.01
N ALA A 46 -6.89 -0.43 -9.03
CA ALA A 46 -6.47 0.92 -9.35
C ALA A 46 -7.67 1.71 -9.91
N GLY A 47 -8.10 2.73 -9.19
CA GLY A 47 -9.25 3.54 -9.58
C GLY A 47 -10.43 3.45 -8.61
N THR A 48 -10.36 2.62 -7.57
CA THR A 48 -11.33 2.66 -6.47
C THR A 48 -11.23 4.01 -5.76
N SER A 49 -12.34 4.73 -5.73
CA SER A 49 -12.44 6.07 -5.14
C SER A 49 -13.54 6.08 -4.08
N HIS A 50 -13.18 5.81 -2.86
CA HIS A 50 -14.12 5.88 -1.74
C HIS A 50 -14.27 7.30 -1.19
N ILE A 51 -13.27 8.16 -1.42
CA ILE A 51 -13.31 9.58 -1.10
C ILE A 51 -12.91 10.37 -2.34
N ASP A 52 -13.78 11.25 -2.81
CA ASP A 52 -13.45 12.22 -3.86
C ASP A 52 -12.69 13.39 -3.24
N VAL A 53 -11.38 13.23 -3.12
CA VAL A 53 -10.51 14.23 -2.47
C VAL A 53 -10.49 15.58 -3.18
N ALA A 54 -10.86 15.63 -4.47
CA ALA A 54 -10.88 16.86 -5.25
C ALA A 54 -12.05 17.78 -4.87
N THR A 55 -13.15 17.21 -4.39
CA THR A 55 -14.36 17.96 -4.01
C THR A 55 -14.67 17.89 -2.52
N LEU A 56 -13.83 17.21 -1.72
CA LEU A 56 -14.02 17.01 -0.29
C LEU A 56 -13.97 18.33 0.47
N SER A 57 -15.07 18.73 1.10
CA SER A 57 -15.10 19.88 2.01
C SER A 57 -14.64 19.50 3.43
N ASP A 58 -14.26 20.50 4.23
CA ASP A 58 -13.85 20.27 5.63
C ASP A 58 -14.95 19.64 6.48
N THR A 59 -16.22 19.97 6.20
CA THR A 59 -17.37 19.37 6.89
C THR A 59 -17.50 17.90 6.52
N GLN A 60 -17.51 17.58 5.23
CA GLN A 60 -17.59 16.19 4.77
C GLN A 60 -16.42 15.34 5.27
N ALA A 61 -15.20 15.91 5.32
CA ALA A 61 -14.02 15.21 5.83
C ALA A 61 -14.20 14.81 7.30
N ARG A 62 -14.70 15.73 8.14
CA ARG A 62 -15.01 15.46 9.54
C ARG A 62 -16.16 14.47 9.69
N ASP A 63 -17.26 14.68 8.98
CA ASP A 63 -18.45 13.80 9.07
C ASP A 63 -18.08 12.34 8.74
N ILE A 64 -17.26 12.11 7.71
CA ILE A 64 -16.78 10.76 7.33
C ILE A 64 -15.89 10.19 8.45
N ALA A 65 -14.96 10.96 8.97
CA ALA A 65 -14.04 10.50 10.02
C ALA A 65 -14.83 10.16 11.31
N ASP A 66 -15.76 11.04 11.72
CA ASP A 66 -16.59 10.86 12.92
C ASP A 66 -17.52 9.64 12.78
N GLU A 67 -18.10 9.41 11.58
CA GLU A 67 -18.96 8.25 11.34
C GLU A 67 -18.14 6.93 11.41
N ILE A 68 -16.94 6.90 10.86
CA ILE A 68 -16.04 5.74 10.94
C ILE A 68 -15.61 5.51 12.40
N GLU A 69 -15.22 6.55 13.13
CA GLU A 69 -14.88 6.46 14.55
C GLU A 69 -16.07 6.00 15.39
N GLY A 70 -17.29 6.46 15.07
CA GLY A 70 -18.55 6.05 15.70
C GLY A 70 -18.85 4.55 15.54
N LEU A 71 -18.29 3.89 14.53
CA LEU A 71 -18.32 2.44 14.35
C LEU A 71 -17.24 1.70 15.16
N GLY A 72 -16.37 2.40 15.88
CA GLY A 72 -15.24 1.84 16.61
C GLY A 72 -14.02 1.55 15.72
N LEU A 73 -13.98 2.10 14.50
CA LEU A 73 -12.85 1.95 13.58
C LEU A 73 -11.92 3.16 13.61
N SER A 74 -10.65 2.93 13.34
CA SER A 74 -9.69 4.00 13.00
C SER A 74 -9.39 4.00 11.49
N ILE A 75 -8.90 5.14 10.98
CA ILE A 75 -8.36 5.22 9.62
C ILE A 75 -6.84 5.17 9.72
N SER A 76 -6.22 4.09 9.24
CA SER A 76 -4.77 3.88 9.27
C SER A 76 -4.03 4.76 8.27
N GLY A 77 -4.65 5.07 7.15
CA GLY A 77 -4.07 5.87 6.08
C GLY A 77 -5.02 6.08 4.92
N LEU A 78 -4.70 7.05 4.07
CA LEU A 78 -5.31 7.20 2.76
C LEU A 78 -4.38 6.63 1.69
N GLY A 79 -4.87 5.65 0.91
CA GLY A 79 -4.07 4.94 -0.10
C GLY A 79 -4.23 5.56 -1.49
N PHE A 80 -3.09 5.92 -2.11
CA PHE A 80 -3.02 6.37 -3.49
C PHE A 80 -1.66 5.97 -4.10
N TYR A 81 -1.64 4.94 -4.94
CA TYR A 81 -0.44 4.25 -5.40
C TYR A 81 -0.03 4.44 -6.88
N PRO A 82 -0.48 5.45 -7.64
CA PRO A 82 0.08 5.75 -8.96
C PRO A 82 1.52 6.25 -8.90
N ASN A 83 2.16 6.23 -10.07
CA ASN A 83 3.59 6.51 -10.23
C ASN A 83 3.90 8.01 -10.36
N PRO A 84 4.45 8.70 -9.33
CA PRO A 84 4.82 10.12 -9.40
C PRO A 84 6.11 10.40 -10.20
N LEU A 85 6.81 9.35 -10.66
CA LEU A 85 7.99 9.48 -11.54
C LEU A 85 7.69 8.98 -12.97
N HIS A 86 6.41 8.90 -13.35
CA HIS A 86 5.99 8.43 -14.67
C HIS A 86 6.72 9.20 -15.80
N PRO A 87 7.20 8.52 -16.87
CA PRO A 87 7.94 9.16 -17.97
C PRO A 87 7.12 10.22 -18.72
N ASP A 88 5.82 10.01 -18.89
CA ASP A 88 4.94 11.02 -19.48
C ASP A 88 4.75 12.21 -18.52
N PRO A 89 5.16 13.44 -18.90
CA PRO A 89 5.11 14.59 -18.00
C PRO A 89 3.69 15.04 -17.64
N GLN A 90 2.70 14.82 -18.50
CA GLN A 90 1.32 15.21 -18.23
C GLN A 90 0.69 14.25 -17.24
N HIS A 91 0.90 12.95 -17.43
CA HIS A 91 0.47 11.93 -16.48
C HIS A 91 1.15 12.10 -15.13
N ARG A 92 2.49 12.28 -15.11
CA ARG A 92 3.26 12.57 -13.89
C ARG A 92 2.67 13.73 -13.11
N ARG A 93 2.37 14.85 -13.79
CA ARG A 93 1.78 16.03 -13.15
C ARG A 93 0.41 15.70 -12.53
N SER A 94 -0.46 15.02 -13.26
CA SER A 94 -1.79 14.65 -12.75
C SER A 94 -1.71 13.75 -11.52
N VAL A 95 -0.74 12.83 -11.48
CA VAL A 95 -0.48 11.97 -10.31
C VAL A 95 -0.01 12.81 -9.12
N ILE A 96 0.97 13.71 -9.31
CA ILE A 96 1.50 14.54 -8.24
C ILE A 96 0.43 15.49 -7.71
N ASP A 97 -0.34 16.12 -8.59
CA ASP A 97 -1.41 17.05 -8.19
C ASP A 97 -2.47 16.32 -7.36
N HIS A 98 -2.87 15.09 -7.77
CA HIS A 98 -3.82 14.30 -7.01
C HIS A 98 -3.23 13.82 -5.66
N LEU A 99 -1.98 13.39 -5.62
CA LEU A 99 -1.30 13.00 -4.37
C LEU A 99 -1.32 14.15 -3.36
N LYS A 100 -1.09 15.39 -3.81
CA LYS A 100 -1.19 16.59 -2.95
C LYS A 100 -2.61 16.82 -2.42
N LEU A 101 -3.65 16.51 -3.21
CA LEU A 101 -5.03 16.55 -2.73
C LEU A 101 -5.31 15.46 -1.68
N VAL A 102 -4.77 14.25 -1.85
CA VAL A 102 -4.88 13.18 -0.85
C VAL A 102 -4.19 13.59 0.46
N ILE A 103 -3.01 14.21 0.41
CA ILE A 103 -2.31 14.73 1.59
C ILE A 103 -3.18 15.77 2.32
N ALA A 104 -3.77 16.72 1.59
CA ALA A 104 -4.65 17.72 2.18
C ALA A 104 -5.93 17.10 2.76
N ALA A 105 -6.48 16.07 2.12
CA ALA A 105 -7.63 15.32 2.64
C ALA A 105 -7.28 14.57 3.94
N ALA A 106 -6.10 13.95 4.01
CA ALA A 106 -5.62 13.27 5.21
C ALA A 106 -5.56 14.23 6.41
N GLN A 107 -5.01 15.43 6.23
CA GLN A 107 -5.02 16.46 7.29
C GLN A 107 -6.44 16.81 7.75
N ARG A 108 -7.37 17.07 6.80
CA ARG A 108 -8.76 17.46 7.12
C ARG A 108 -9.51 16.37 7.89
N MET A 109 -9.17 15.11 7.64
CA MET A 109 -9.76 13.94 8.29
C MET A 109 -9.03 13.52 9.57
N GLY A 110 -7.92 14.20 9.94
CA GLY A 110 -7.09 13.80 11.07
C GLY A 110 -6.34 12.48 10.85
N VAL A 111 -6.13 12.06 9.60
CA VAL A 111 -5.44 10.81 9.24
C VAL A 111 -3.93 11.07 9.16
N PRO A 112 -3.08 10.30 9.88
CA PRO A 112 -1.66 10.61 9.99
C PRO A 112 -0.83 10.25 8.77
N PHE A 113 -1.31 9.32 7.93
CA PHE A 113 -0.52 8.73 6.84
C PHE A 113 -1.21 8.82 5.48
N VAL A 114 -0.40 9.07 4.45
CA VAL A 114 -0.76 8.80 3.06
C VAL A 114 0.18 7.73 2.54
N ASN A 115 -0.41 6.62 2.09
CA ASN A 115 0.31 5.46 1.58
C ASN A 115 0.42 5.56 0.06
N THR A 116 1.65 5.42 -0.46
CA THR A 116 1.92 5.65 -1.89
C THR A 116 3.17 4.91 -2.36
N PHE A 117 3.51 5.06 -3.64
CA PHE A 117 4.77 4.61 -4.21
C PHE A 117 5.76 5.76 -4.39
N MET A 118 7.07 5.41 -4.35
CA MET A 118 8.14 6.33 -4.76
C MET A 118 8.04 6.66 -6.24
N GLY A 119 7.57 5.72 -7.04
CA GLY A 119 7.52 5.78 -8.48
C GLY A 119 8.82 5.33 -9.15
N GLY A 120 8.81 5.29 -10.47
CA GLY A 120 9.95 4.94 -11.30
C GLY A 120 9.65 5.01 -12.79
N ASP A 121 10.67 5.32 -13.58
CA ASP A 121 10.67 5.27 -15.03
C ASP A 121 11.44 4.04 -15.48
N GLY A 122 10.76 3.07 -16.08
CA GLY A 122 11.34 1.81 -16.53
C GLY A 122 12.43 1.95 -17.62
N THR A 123 12.56 3.10 -18.25
CA THR A 123 13.60 3.36 -19.26
C THR A 123 14.90 3.84 -18.64
N LEU A 124 14.91 4.20 -17.35
CA LEU A 124 16.07 4.72 -16.64
C LEU A 124 16.70 3.65 -15.74
N THR A 125 17.99 3.80 -15.48
CA THR A 125 18.66 3.01 -14.43
C THR A 125 18.15 3.41 -13.05
N LEU A 126 18.43 2.57 -12.04
CA LEU A 126 18.04 2.86 -10.66
C LEU A 126 18.63 4.17 -10.13
N ASP A 127 19.90 4.46 -10.47
CA ASP A 127 20.56 5.71 -10.05
C ASP A 127 20.00 6.93 -10.80
N GLN A 128 19.66 6.82 -12.08
CA GLN A 128 18.98 7.88 -12.83
C GLN A 128 17.55 8.15 -12.28
N ASN A 129 16.82 7.09 -11.94
CA ASN A 129 15.53 7.23 -11.26
C ASN A 129 15.66 7.93 -9.91
N TRP A 130 16.73 7.66 -9.16
CA TRP A 130 17.00 8.36 -7.91
C TRP A 130 17.25 9.86 -8.12
N GLU A 131 17.98 10.24 -9.16
CA GLU A 131 18.17 11.65 -9.53
C GLU A 131 16.83 12.33 -9.91
N GLU A 132 15.93 11.61 -10.60
CA GLU A 132 14.56 12.12 -10.84
C GLU A 132 13.78 12.27 -9.53
N ALA A 133 13.89 11.31 -8.62
CA ALA A 133 13.25 11.40 -7.31
C ALA A 133 13.73 12.64 -6.53
N LEU A 134 15.03 12.94 -6.55
CA LEU A 134 15.59 14.14 -5.91
C LEU A 134 15.06 15.46 -6.52
N ARG A 135 14.55 15.44 -7.77
CA ARG A 135 13.94 16.62 -8.40
C ARG A 135 12.45 16.75 -8.11
N VAL A 136 11.75 15.63 -8.02
CA VAL A 136 10.28 15.60 -7.92
C VAL A 136 9.79 15.59 -6.47
N TRP A 137 10.39 14.77 -5.63
CA TRP A 137 9.91 14.51 -4.27
C TRP A 137 10.00 15.68 -3.29
N PRO A 138 10.96 16.63 -3.39
CA PRO A 138 11.02 17.77 -2.46
C PRO A 138 9.70 18.55 -2.35
N ASP A 139 9.01 18.76 -3.48
CA ASP A 139 7.72 19.48 -3.50
C ASP A 139 6.59 18.67 -2.84
N ILE A 140 6.59 17.36 -3.01
CA ILE A 140 5.60 16.46 -2.38
C ILE A 140 5.83 16.43 -0.87
N VAL A 141 7.09 16.28 -0.45
CA VAL A 141 7.49 16.26 0.97
C VAL A 141 7.20 17.60 1.65
N ALA A 142 7.42 18.72 0.97
CA ALA A 142 7.08 20.04 1.49
C ALA A 142 5.57 20.15 1.79
N VAL A 143 4.72 19.72 0.86
CA VAL A 143 3.27 19.72 1.06
C VAL A 143 2.88 18.80 2.23
N ALA A 144 3.48 17.61 2.35
CA ALA A 144 3.21 16.72 3.48
C ALA A 144 3.59 17.36 4.82
N ASN A 145 4.75 18.01 4.90
CA ASN A 145 5.19 18.76 6.09
C ASN A 145 4.23 19.90 6.45
N ASP A 146 3.82 20.71 5.47
CA ASP A 146 2.90 21.83 5.68
C ASP A 146 1.54 21.38 6.23
N HIS A 147 1.12 20.14 5.89
CA HIS A 147 -0.13 19.55 6.38
C HIS A 147 0.05 18.67 7.64
N GLY A 148 1.27 18.47 8.12
CA GLY A 148 1.53 17.60 9.27
C GLY A 148 1.24 16.12 9.00
N VAL A 149 1.26 15.68 7.73
CA VAL A 149 0.99 14.32 7.28
C VAL A 149 2.30 13.64 6.93
N ARG A 150 2.45 12.35 7.27
CA ARG A 150 3.60 11.55 6.86
C ARG A 150 3.25 10.68 5.64
N LEU A 151 4.23 10.48 4.79
CA LEU A 151 4.11 9.60 3.62
C LEU A 151 4.70 8.25 3.92
N THR A 152 4.04 7.18 3.51
CA THR A 152 4.56 5.82 3.66
C THR A 152 4.74 5.19 2.29
N ILE A 153 5.98 4.77 2.00
CA ILE A 153 6.34 4.21 0.71
C ILE A 153 6.28 2.68 0.77
N GLU A 154 5.42 2.10 -0.06
CA GLU A 154 5.32 0.66 -0.17
C GLU A 154 6.49 0.06 -0.93
N ASN A 155 6.92 -1.13 -0.52
CA ASN A 155 8.05 -1.85 -1.10
C ASN A 155 7.69 -2.73 -2.31
N CYS A 156 6.55 -2.50 -2.95
CA CYS A 156 6.15 -3.16 -4.18
C CYS A 156 6.97 -2.67 -5.39
N PRO A 157 7.61 -3.53 -6.18
CA PRO A 157 8.31 -3.10 -7.40
C PRO A 157 7.39 -2.65 -8.54
N MET A 158 6.10 -2.97 -8.49
CA MET A 158 5.12 -2.71 -9.56
C MET A 158 5.51 -3.34 -10.90
N ILE A 159 5.79 -4.66 -10.88
CA ILE A 159 6.01 -5.47 -12.08
C ILE A 159 5.01 -6.61 -12.05
N PHE A 160 3.97 -6.56 -12.90
CA PHE A 160 2.90 -7.55 -12.96
C PHE A 160 2.59 -8.06 -14.36
N SER A 161 3.13 -7.41 -15.39
CA SER A 161 2.91 -7.74 -16.80
C SER A 161 4.15 -7.47 -17.64
N ASP A 162 4.23 -8.05 -18.83
CA ASP A 162 5.40 -7.96 -19.71
C ASP A 162 5.71 -6.52 -20.16
N ASP A 163 4.71 -5.64 -20.17
CA ASP A 163 4.86 -4.22 -20.50
C ASP A 163 5.45 -3.37 -19.35
N GLU A 164 5.54 -3.89 -18.15
CA GLU A 164 6.17 -3.25 -16.99
C GLU A 164 7.64 -3.67 -16.80
N TRP A 165 8.08 -4.69 -17.52
CA TRP A 165 9.46 -5.14 -17.52
C TRP A 165 10.33 -4.20 -18.41
N PRO A 166 11.62 -3.94 -18.09
CA PRO A 166 12.44 -4.62 -17.07
C PRO A 166 12.47 -3.94 -15.70
N ALA A 167 11.91 -2.78 -15.49
CA ALA A 167 12.24 -1.99 -14.31
C ALA A 167 11.09 -1.73 -13.32
N GLY A 168 9.85 -2.11 -13.68
CA GLY A 168 8.67 -1.76 -12.87
C GLY A 168 8.43 -0.26 -12.76
N HIS A 169 7.41 0.11 -11.99
CA HIS A 169 6.97 1.50 -11.87
C HIS A 169 7.21 2.07 -10.46
N ASN A 170 8.00 1.39 -9.63
CA ASN A 170 8.40 1.87 -8.31
C ASN A 170 9.83 1.41 -7.98
N ILE A 171 10.70 2.35 -7.64
CA ILE A 171 12.11 2.05 -7.32
C ILE A 171 12.34 1.60 -5.88
N ALA A 172 11.35 1.74 -5.00
CA ALA A 172 11.49 1.45 -3.57
C ALA A 172 11.34 -0.04 -3.23
N TRP A 173 12.05 -0.92 -3.92
CA TRP A 173 11.94 -2.37 -3.76
C TRP A 173 13.16 -3.07 -3.19
N ASN A 174 14.18 -2.34 -2.71
CA ASN A 174 15.39 -2.94 -2.14
C ASN A 174 16.01 -2.07 -1.04
N PRO A 175 16.84 -2.68 -0.15
CA PRO A 175 17.46 -1.96 0.97
C PRO A 175 18.32 -0.76 0.57
N ARG A 176 18.96 -0.79 -0.59
CA ARG A 176 19.79 0.33 -1.08
C ARG A 176 18.95 1.60 -1.27
N ILE A 177 17.76 1.46 -1.83
CA ILE A 177 16.86 2.62 -2.05
C ILE A 177 16.14 3.01 -0.76
N TRP A 178 15.70 2.08 0.07
CA TRP A 178 15.05 2.42 1.34
C TRP A 178 15.98 3.24 2.24
N ARG A 179 17.28 2.90 2.33
CA ARG A 179 18.27 3.74 3.07
C ARG A 179 18.35 5.14 2.49
N ARG A 180 18.42 5.30 1.16
CA ARG A 180 18.45 6.62 0.50
C ARG A 180 17.20 7.44 0.80
N ILE A 181 16.01 6.85 0.75
CA ILE A 181 14.74 7.51 1.09
C ILE A 181 14.77 8.02 2.53
N LEU A 182 15.17 7.17 3.46
CA LEU A 182 15.20 7.51 4.88
C LEU A 182 16.29 8.52 5.23
N GLU A 183 17.45 8.43 4.58
CA GLU A 183 18.51 9.42 4.71
C GLU A 183 18.06 10.80 4.22
N GLN A 184 17.32 10.85 3.12
CA GLN A 184 16.91 12.11 2.48
C GLN A 184 15.67 12.70 3.12
N TRP A 185 14.65 11.89 3.48
CA TRP A 185 13.33 12.37 3.88
C TRP A 185 12.75 11.65 5.11
N GLY A 186 13.54 10.92 5.89
CA GLY A 186 13.06 10.04 6.97
C GLY A 186 12.29 10.74 8.10
N GLY A 187 12.33 12.08 8.18
CA GLY A 187 11.48 12.85 9.09
C GLY A 187 10.00 12.86 8.66
N THR A 188 9.74 12.83 7.35
CA THR A 188 8.39 12.92 6.75
C THR A 188 7.98 11.63 6.07
N VAL A 189 8.95 10.92 5.47
CA VAL A 189 8.73 9.70 4.71
C VAL A 189 9.17 8.49 5.52
N GLY A 190 8.32 7.48 5.62
CA GLY A 190 8.63 6.17 6.19
C GLY A 190 8.24 5.05 5.23
N LEU A 191 8.20 3.84 5.73
CA LEU A 191 7.92 2.65 4.95
C LEU A 191 6.52 2.11 5.24
N ASN A 192 5.83 1.71 4.18
CA ASN A 192 4.68 0.84 4.22
C ASN A 192 5.18 -0.57 3.88
N TYR A 193 5.19 -1.45 4.88
CA TYR A 193 5.83 -2.76 4.79
C TYR A 193 4.85 -3.83 4.32
N ASP A 194 5.09 -4.38 3.14
CA ASP A 194 4.42 -5.57 2.62
C ASP A 194 5.42 -6.74 2.54
N PRO A 195 5.27 -7.81 3.33
CA PRO A 195 6.18 -8.95 3.33
C PRO A 195 6.11 -9.77 2.05
N SER A 196 4.99 -9.77 1.34
CA SER A 196 4.76 -10.60 0.17
C SER A 196 5.78 -10.32 -0.95
N HIS A 197 6.09 -9.02 -1.15
CA HIS A 197 7.07 -8.62 -2.16
C HIS A 197 8.49 -9.08 -1.82
N LEU A 198 8.84 -9.16 -0.54
CA LEU A 198 10.16 -9.63 -0.13
C LEU A 198 10.34 -11.13 -0.38
N VAL A 199 9.24 -11.92 -0.32
CA VAL A 199 9.28 -13.37 -0.62
C VAL A 199 9.82 -13.63 -2.03
N TRP A 200 9.22 -13.03 -3.05
CA TRP A 200 9.63 -13.29 -4.42
C TRP A 200 10.90 -12.52 -4.85
N LEU A 201 11.21 -11.41 -4.18
CA LEU A 201 12.50 -10.72 -4.33
C LEU A 201 13.64 -11.42 -3.58
N MET A 202 13.35 -12.51 -2.84
CA MET A 202 14.30 -13.24 -2.01
C MET A 202 15.03 -12.36 -0.99
N ILE A 203 14.34 -11.34 -0.45
CA ILE A 203 14.83 -10.47 0.60
C ILE A 203 14.34 -11.01 1.93
N ASP A 204 15.25 -11.20 2.88
CA ASP A 204 14.92 -11.66 4.24
C ASP A 204 14.06 -10.60 4.95
N HIS A 205 12.79 -10.95 5.16
CA HIS A 205 11.80 -10.03 5.75
C HIS A 205 12.03 -9.82 7.27
N ALA A 206 12.64 -10.75 7.97
CA ALA A 206 13.02 -10.53 9.38
C ALA A 206 14.16 -9.53 9.49
N ARG A 207 15.19 -9.67 8.65
CA ARG A 207 16.30 -8.72 8.56
C ARG A 207 15.81 -7.33 8.12
N PHE A 208 14.81 -7.28 7.22
CA PHE A 208 14.19 -6.02 6.84
C PHE A 208 13.64 -5.28 8.06
N VAL A 209 12.86 -5.99 8.91
CA VAL A 209 12.29 -5.38 10.12
C VAL A 209 13.38 -5.04 11.15
N ASP A 210 14.40 -5.87 11.30
CA ASP A 210 15.52 -5.60 12.22
C ASP A 210 16.30 -4.32 11.82
N GLU A 211 16.40 -4.02 10.51
CA GLU A 211 17.10 -2.82 10.00
C GLU A 211 16.18 -1.60 9.94
N PHE A 212 14.96 -1.76 9.45
CA PHE A 212 14.08 -0.64 9.11
C PHE A 212 12.92 -0.45 10.09
N GLY A 213 12.79 -1.28 11.11
CA GLY A 213 11.67 -1.27 12.07
C GLY A 213 11.28 0.10 12.61
N PRO A 214 12.22 0.96 13.05
CA PRO A 214 11.90 2.31 13.52
C PRO A 214 11.28 3.24 12.47
N HIS A 215 11.36 2.87 11.19
CA HIS A 215 10.86 3.63 10.05
C HIS A 215 9.62 2.99 9.40
N ILE A 216 9.18 1.82 9.88
CA ILE A 216 7.92 1.20 9.45
C ILE A 216 6.78 1.96 10.13
N LEU A 217 6.00 2.67 9.34
CA LEU A 217 4.89 3.49 9.82
C LEU A 217 3.53 2.82 9.55
N HIS A 218 3.49 1.97 8.55
CA HIS A 218 2.30 1.27 8.09
C HIS A 218 2.69 -0.13 7.62
N VAL A 219 1.77 -1.08 7.71
CA VAL A 219 1.99 -2.47 7.30
C VAL A 219 0.82 -2.96 6.49
N GLN A 220 1.11 -3.49 5.31
CA GLN A 220 0.17 -4.23 4.49
C GLN A 220 0.43 -5.72 4.59
N ALA A 221 -0.55 -6.47 5.09
CA ALA A 221 -0.49 -7.92 5.23
C ALA A 221 -1.06 -8.57 3.98
N LYS A 222 -0.20 -8.80 3.01
CA LYS A 222 -0.45 -9.61 1.82
C LYS A 222 0.44 -10.84 1.86
N ASP A 223 -0.01 -11.94 1.29
CA ASP A 223 0.78 -13.14 1.11
C ASP A 223 1.08 -13.37 -0.38
N LEU A 224 1.98 -14.29 -0.64
CA LEU A 224 2.41 -14.58 -1.99
C LEU A 224 2.85 -16.04 -2.10
N MET A 225 2.41 -16.70 -3.15
CA MET A 225 2.88 -18.04 -3.54
C MET A 225 3.80 -17.92 -4.75
N ILE A 226 4.89 -18.68 -4.75
CA ILE A 226 5.74 -18.86 -5.93
C ILE A 226 5.22 -20.05 -6.73
N ASP A 227 4.69 -19.80 -7.93
CA ASP A 227 4.43 -20.87 -8.88
C ASP A 227 5.75 -21.43 -9.40
N ARG A 228 6.12 -22.61 -8.92
CA ARG A 228 7.39 -23.26 -9.25
C ARG A 228 7.51 -23.65 -10.73
N ASN A 229 6.38 -23.96 -11.39
CA ASN A 229 6.38 -24.25 -12.82
C ASN A 229 6.56 -22.96 -13.64
N GLY A 230 5.84 -21.91 -13.29
CA GLY A 230 6.02 -20.60 -13.91
C GLY A 230 7.45 -20.09 -13.74
N LEU A 231 8.04 -20.25 -12.55
CA LEU A 231 9.43 -19.88 -12.28
C LEU A 231 10.43 -20.72 -13.13
N TYR A 232 10.18 -22.02 -13.29
CA TYR A 232 11.01 -22.88 -14.14
C TYR A 232 10.99 -22.42 -15.61
N GLU A 233 9.81 -22.08 -16.13
CA GLU A 233 9.64 -21.68 -17.52
C GLU A 233 10.22 -20.27 -17.83
N ARG A 234 10.12 -19.34 -16.88
CA ARG A 234 10.44 -17.92 -17.11
C ARG A 234 11.74 -17.46 -16.46
N GLY A 235 12.17 -18.12 -15.40
CA GLY A 235 13.33 -17.71 -14.61
C GLY A 235 13.11 -16.40 -13.84
N THR A 236 14.03 -16.10 -12.93
CA THR A 236 13.95 -14.90 -12.06
C THR A 236 14.09 -13.58 -12.82
N LEU A 237 14.74 -13.57 -14.00
CA LEU A 237 14.89 -12.36 -14.80
C LEU A 237 13.58 -11.86 -15.42
N SER A 238 12.50 -12.64 -15.35
CA SER A 238 11.16 -12.16 -15.71
C SER A 238 10.54 -11.20 -14.67
N GLY A 239 11.24 -10.92 -13.58
CA GLY A 239 10.78 -9.99 -12.57
C GLY A 239 9.50 -10.42 -11.84
N GLY A 240 9.29 -11.73 -11.68
CA GLY A 240 8.09 -12.26 -11.04
C GLY A 240 6.93 -12.55 -12.00
N ILE A 241 6.98 -12.03 -13.22
CA ILE A 241 5.91 -12.18 -14.21
C ILE A 241 5.66 -13.66 -14.51
N GLY A 242 4.41 -14.10 -14.26
CA GLY A 242 3.95 -15.45 -14.52
C GLY A 242 4.34 -16.51 -13.48
N TRP A 243 4.98 -16.12 -12.37
CA TRP A 243 5.31 -17.03 -11.27
C TRP A 243 5.13 -16.48 -9.87
N GLN A 244 5.05 -15.15 -9.70
CA GLN A 244 4.56 -14.58 -8.45
C GLN A 244 3.03 -14.58 -8.45
N VAL A 245 2.42 -15.13 -7.42
CA VAL A 245 0.96 -15.24 -7.31
C VAL A 245 0.52 -14.62 -5.99
N PRO A 246 -0.08 -13.41 -6.01
CA PRO A 246 -0.64 -12.80 -4.80
C PRO A 246 -1.67 -13.70 -4.14
N ARG A 247 -1.59 -13.83 -2.83
CA ARG A 247 -2.46 -14.67 -2.01
C ARG A 247 -2.94 -13.90 -0.77
N LEU A 248 -4.04 -14.39 -0.21
CA LEU A 248 -4.45 -13.96 1.13
C LEU A 248 -3.48 -14.47 2.18
N PRO A 249 -3.28 -13.75 3.30
CA PRO A 249 -2.54 -14.22 4.45
C PRO A 249 -2.87 -15.65 4.87
N GLY A 250 -1.84 -16.49 4.93
CA GLY A 250 -1.93 -17.92 5.24
C GLY A 250 -2.09 -18.84 4.03
N LEU A 251 -2.28 -18.30 2.83
CA LEU A 251 -2.38 -19.11 1.59
C LEU A 251 -1.13 -19.02 0.71
N GLY A 252 -0.07 -18.35 1.17
CA GLY A 252 1.19 -18.17 0.48
C GLY A 252 2.40 -18.68 1.28
N GLU A 253 3.56 -18.03 1.06
CA GLU A 253 4.84 -18.46 1.60
C GLU A 253 5.40 -17.49 2.66
N VAL A 254 4.65 -16.48 3.11
CA VAL A 254 5.06 -15.59 4.20
C VAL A 254 5.05 -16.36 5.53
N ASP A 255 6.18 -16.40 6.25
CA ASP A 255 6.20 -16.92 7.62
C ASP A 255 5.62 -15.87 8.59
N TRP A 256 4.32 -15.95 8.84
CA TRP A 256 3.60 -15.01 9.70
C TRP A 256 4.10 -15.04 11.14
N ARG A 257 4.62 -16.17 11.62
CA ARG A 257 5.23 -16.27 12.94
C ARG A 257 6.50 -15.40 13.01
N VAL A 258 7.36 -15.50 12.00
CA VAL A 258 8.59 -14.69 11.91
C VAL A 258 8.22 -13.22 11.72
N PHE A 259 7.25 -12.92 10.85
CA PHE A 259 6.75 -11.58 10.60
C PHE A 259 6.33 -10.87 11.90
N PHE A 260 5.39 -11.44 12.65
CA PHE A 260 4.91 -10.82 13.90
C PHE A 260 5.99 -10.76 14.97
N SER A 261 6.81 -11.83 15.12
CA SER A 261 7.91 -11.83 16.08
C SER A 261 8.92 -10.70 15.81
N SER A 262 9.18 -10.39 14.54
CA SER A 262 10.07 -9.29 14.15
C SER A 262 9.45 -7.92 14.45
N LEU A 263 8.18 -7.71 14.11
CA LEU A 263 7.46 -6.47 14.42
C LEU A 263 7.41 -6.21 15.94
N TYR A 264 7.14 -7.24 16.74
CA TYR A 264 7.16 -7.13 18.21
C TYR A 264 8.54 -6.74 18.74
N ARG A 265 9.62 -7.34 18.23
CA ARG A 265 10.99 -6.97 18.59
C ARG A 265 11.33 -5.54 18.23
N ALA A 266 10.84 -5.07 17.07
CA ALA A 266 11.03 -3.69 16.61
C ALA A 266 10.17 -2.67 17.39
N GLY A 267 9.23 -3.12 18.23
CA GLY A 267 8.31 -2.26 18.96
C GLY A 267 7.21 -1.64 18.09
N TYR A 268 6.91 -2.25 16.94
CA TYR A 268 5.81 -1.79 16.10
C TYR A 268 4.46 -2.02 16.79
N ASP A 269 3.67 -0.96 16.90
CA ASP A 269 2.34 -0.96 17.52
C ASP A 269 1.27 -0.30 16.64
N GLY A 270 1.56 -0.15 15.36
CA GLY A 270 0.64 0.43 14.37
C GLY A 270 -0.39 -0.58 13.84
N ASP A 271 -1.04 -0.20 12.75
CA ASP A 271 -2.07 -1.00 12.10
C ASP A 271 -1.45 -2.08 11.20
N ILE A 272 -2.10 -3.25 11.15
CA ILE A 272 -1.84 -4.35 10.22
C ILE A 272 -3.02 -4.39 9.26
N ILE A 273 -2.81 -3.94 8.04
CA ILE A 273 -3.86 -3.79 7.03
C ILE A 273 -3.81 -4.95 6.05
N ILE A 274 -4.87 -5.73 5.96
CA ILE A 274 -4.96 -6.79 4.96
C ILE A 274 -5.10 -6.15 3.58
N GLU A 275 -4.15 -6.45 2.70
CA GLU A 275 -4.25 -6.15 1.28
C GLU A 275 -4.69 -7.40 0.52
N HIS A 276 -5.90 -7.35 -0.03
CA HIS A 276 -6.51 -8.46 -0.73
C HIS A 276 -6.26 -8.36 -2.24
N GLU A 277 -5.41 -9.26 -2.75
CA GLU A 277 -5.12 -9.40 -4.17
C GLU A 277 -5.22 -10.86 -4.68
N ASP A 278 -5.86 -11.74 -3.92
CA ASP A 278 -6.02 -13.14 -4.30
C ASP A 278 -7.16 -13.31 -5.31
N ARG A 279 -6.81 -13.68 -6.55
CA ARG A 279 -7.78 -13.88 -7.63
C ARG A 279 -8.78 -15.00 -7.39
N GLY A 280 -8.49 -15.91 -6.47
CA GLY A 280 -9.43 -16.97 -6.06
C GLY A 280 -10.63 -16.44 -5.25
N PHE A 281 -10.54 -15.20 -4.77
CA PHE A 281 -11.55 -14.58 -3.92
C PHE A 281 -12.05 -13.23 -4.47
N GLU A 282 -12.07 -13.09 -5.79
CA GLU A 282 -12.56 -11.90 -6.52
C GLU A 282 -13.84 -12.19 -7.30
N GLY A 283 -14.40 -11.15 -7.91
CA GLY A 283 -15.52 -11.24 -8.84
C GLY A 283 -16.88 -10.95 -8.20
N THR A 284 -17.08 -11.20 -6.90
CA THR A 284 -18.25 -10.74 -6.14
C THR A 284 -17.87 -10.20 -4.78
N VAL A 285 -18.71 -9.33 -4.22
CA VAL A 285 -18.49 -8.76 -2.87
C VAL A 285 -18.38 -9.86 -1.81
N GLU A 286 -19.20 -10.91 -1.92
CA GLU A 286 -19.21 -12.02 -0.98
C GLU A 286 -17.90 -12.83 -1.02
N LEU A 287 -17.29 -12.99 -2.19
CA LEU A 287 -15.97 -13.65 -2.32
C LEU A 287 -14.88 -12.77 -1.71
N VAL A 288 -14.89 -11.48 -1.97
CA VAL A 288 -13.94 -10.53 -1.38
C VAL A 288 -14.07 -10.53 0.15
N GLN A 289 -15.28 -10.44 0.67
CA GLN A 289 -15.57 -10.52 2.10
C GLN A 289 -15.07 -11.82 2.72
N ARG A 290 -15.33 -12.96 2.06
CA ARG A 290 -14.83 -14.27 2.50
C ARG A 290 -13.30 -14.31 2.54
N GLY A 291 -12.64 -13.71 1.54
CA GLY A 291 -11.17 -13.58 1.51
C GLY A 291 -10.64 -12.82 2.73
N PHE A 292 -11.23 -11.68 3.05
CA PHE A 292 -10.87 -10.92 4.24
C PHE A 292 -11.08 -11.69 5.54
N LEU A 293 -12.15 -12.47 5.65
CA LEU A 293 -12.40 -13.29 6.85
C LEU A 293 -11.35 -14.39 7.02
N ILE A 294 -10.92 -15.06 5.95
CA ILE A 294 -9.83 -16.06 5.98
C ILE A 294 -8.52 -15.40 6.43
N ALA A 295 -8.19 -14.26 5.86
CA ALA A 295 -6.98 -13.51 6.22
C ALA A 295 -7.03 -13.03 7.69
N ARG A 296 -8.19 -12.51 8.14
CA ARG A 296 -8.42 -12.13 9.53
C ARG A 296 -8.16 -13.30 10.49
N ASP A 297 -8.74 -14.45 10.22
CA ASP A 297 -8.64 -15.63 11.10
C ASP A 297 -7.20 -16.17 11.14
N THR A 298 -6.42 -15.96 10.07
CA THR A 298 -4.99 -16.27 10.04
C THR A 298 -4.17 -15.32 10.90
N LEU A 299 -4.45 -14.02 10.85
CA LEU A 299 -3.61 -13.00 11.49
C LEU A 299 -4.02 -12.68 12.92
N ARG A 300 -5.33 -12.76 13.24
CA ARG A 300 -5.86 -12.38 14.56
C ARG A 300 -5.16 -13.04 15.75
N PRO A 301 -4.77 -14.33 15.72
CA PRO A 301 -4.07 -14.95 16.86
C PRO A 301 -2.73 -14.30 17.23
N TRP A 302 -2.13 -13.52 16.33
CA TRP A 302 -0.85 -12.85 16.52
C TRP A 302 -0.98 -11.40 16.99
N ILE A 303 -2.17 -10.82 16.97
CA ILE A 303 -2.43 -9.41 17.33
C ILE A 303 -2.95 -9.36 18.77
N LYS A 304 -2.27 -8.57 19.59
CA LYS A 304 -2.61 -8.39 21.02
C LYS A 304 -3.53 -7.20 21.20
#